data_b5477d62cc2c6aa32feb7a9078bb2fae
#
_entry.id   b5477d62cc2c6aa32feb7a9078bb2fae
#
_cell.length_a   1.000
_cell.length_b   1.000
_cell.length_c   1.000
_cell.angle_alpha   90.00
_cell.angle_beta   90.00
_cell.angle_gamma   90.00
#
_symmetry.space_group_name_H-M   'P 1'
#
loop_
_entity.id
_entity.type
_entity.pdbx_description
1 polymer ?
#
loop_
_entity_poly.entity_id
_entity_poly.type
_entity_poly.pdbx_seq_one_letter_code
_entity_poly.pdbx_strand_id
1 'polypeptide(L)'
;GTKGIWKTPAREKKYIFPENNIAASVIGVTIRSEDADKIHSLEDFAKAGKKLVPIAPQNAQYQVIKDFNTAHPDSPINLEASENFQVADAYSWVLEGRYDGYLSIELAYKKNVTAPDAPYKDYKNKLTYIRYKALPTYVLVNKNDKELARQINQALGELKKEGKIAELEKQYFGEEISPLLDQK
;
A
#
# COMPACT_ATOMS: atom_id res chain seq x y z
N GLY A 1 13.98 8.77 -9.63
CA GLY A 1 13.45 7.40 -9.59
C GLY A 1 12.12 7.30 -10.32
N THR A 2 11.93 6.21 -11.02
CA THR A 2 10.77 5.98 -11.90
C THR A 2 9.77 4.95 -11.37
N LYS A 3 10.05 4.29 -10.25
CA LYS A 3 9.04 3.46 -9.56
C LYS A 3 8.00 4.36 -8.90
N GLY A 4 6.75 3.91 -8.88
CA GLY A 4 5.70 4.59 -8.13
C GLY A 4 6.06 4.65 -6.65
N ILE A 5 6.25 5.85 -6.12
CA ILE A 5 6.71 6.09 -4.75
C ILE A 5 5.69 6.93 -4.01
N TRP A 6 5.35 6.54 -2.78
CA TRP A 6 4.47 7.34 -1.93
C TRP A 6 5.20 8.55 -1.36
N LYS A 7 4.49 9.67 -1.26
CA LYS A 7 4.97 10.84 -0.52
C LYS A 7 5.06 10.52 0.96
N THR A 8 6.16 10.97 1.57
CA THR A 8 6.30 11.08 3.02
C THR A 8 6.98 12.39 3.35
N PRO A 9 6.78 12.98 4.54
CA PRO A 9 7.45 14.23 4.92
C PRO A 9 8.98 14.17 4.77
N ALA A 10 9.57 13.03 5.11
CA ALA A 10 11.02 12.85 4.98
C ALA A 10 11.49 12.85 3.51
N ARG A 11 10.69 12.27 2.60
CA ARG A 11 11.00 12.25 1.16
C ARG A 11 10.79 13.62 0.52
N GLU A 12 9.75 14.36 0.91
CA GLU A 12 9.49 15.71 0.39
C GLU A 12 10.60 16.71 0.75
N LYS A 13 11.31 16.50 1.85
CA LYS A 13 12.49 17.29 2.20
C LYS A 13 13.66 17.07 1.25
N LYS A 14 13.78 15.90 0.65
CA LYS A 14 14.95 15.49 -0.15
C LYS A 14 14.71 15.55 -1.66
N TYR A 15 13.46 15.45 -2.11
CA TYR A 15 13.10 15.28 -3.51
C TYR A 15 11.96 16.21 -3.91
N ILE A 16 11.84 16.46 -5.22
CA ILE A 16 10.66 17.08 -5.81
C ILE A 16 9.70 15.97 -6.22
N PHE A 17 8.44 16.11 -5.80
CA PHE A 17 7.33 15.32 -6.28
C PHE A 17 6.53 16.18 -7.26
N PRO A 18 6.41 15.81 -8.55
CA PRO A 18 5.47 16.47 -9.44
C PRO A 18 4.06 16.45 -8.85
N GLU A 19 3.26 17.46 -9.15
CA GLU A 19 1.88 17.57 -8.64
C GLU A 19 1.01 16.38 -9.11
N ASN A 20 1.14 16.01 -10.39
CA ASN A 20 0.48 14.85 -10.94
C ASN A 20 1.17 13.56 -10.49
N ASN A 21 0.41 12.65 -9.90
CA ASN A 21 0.87 11.29 -9.62
C ASN A 21 0.96 10.48 -10.93
N ILE A 22 1.83 9.48 -10.95
CA ILE A 22 1.97 8.59 -12.10
C ILE A 22 0.93 7.47 -12.09
N ALA A 23 0.56 6.99 -10.91
CA ALA A 23 -0.42 5.92 -10.70
C ALA A 23 -0.93 5.96 -9.26
N ALA A 24 -1.66 4.93 -8.85
CA ALA A 24 -2.07 4.71 -7.47
C ALA A 24 -1.83 3.25 -7.07
N SER A 25 -1.70 3.01 -5.77
CA SER A 25 -1.60 1.66 -5.20
C SER A 25 -2.63 1.50 -4.10
N VAL A 26 -3.31 0.38 -4.07
CA VAL A 26 -4.16 0.00 -2.95
C VAL A 26 -3.29 -0.57 -1.84
N ILE A 27 -3.48 -0.09 -0.63
CA ILE A 27 -2.92 -0.66 0.59
C ILE A 27 -4.02 -1.31 1.41
N GLY A 28 -3.70 -2.41 2.06
CA GLY A 28 -4.63 -3.14 2.91
C GLY A 28 -3.90 -4.13 3.79
N VAL A 29 -4.68 -4.88 4.54
CA VAL A 29 -4.19 -5.88 5.48
C VAL A 29 -4.58 -7.28 5.04
N THR A 30 -3.61 -8.20 5.01
CA THR A 30 -3.86 -9.63 4.86
C THR A 30 -4.10 -10.22 6.24
N ILE A 31 -5.23 -10.88 6.42
CA ILE A 31 -5.61 -11.58 7.66
C ILE A 31 -5.87 -13.06 7.38
N ARG A 32 -6.00 -13.88 8.42
CA ARG A 32 -6.54 -15.24 8.28
C ARG A 32 -8.01 -15.19 7.87
N SER A 33 -8.41 -16.06 6.95
CA SER A 33 -9.81 -16.11 6.47
C SER A 33 -10.82 -16.47 7.58
N GLU A 34 -10.38 -17.15 8.64
CA GLU A 34 -11.22 -17.45 9.81
C GLU A 34 -11.63 -16.19 10.60
N ASP A 35 -10.84 -15.11 10.50
CA ASP A 35 -11.16 -13.81 11.14
C ASP A 35 -12.04 -12.92 10.23
N ALA A 36 -12.25 -13.27 8.97
CA ALA A 36 -12.91 -12.41 7.98
C ALA A 36 -14.40 -12.15 8.26
N ASP A 37 -15.06 -13.00 9.05
CA ASP A 37 -16.46 -12.80 9.47
C ASP A 37 -16.61 -11.63 10.46
N LYS A 38 -15.54 -11.26 11.18
CA LYS A 38 -15.54 -10.24 12.22
C LYS A 38 -14.72 -9.01 11.85
N ILE A 39 -13.77 -9.15 10.92
CA ILE A 39 -12.83 -8.08 10.52
C ILE A 39 -13.06 -7.79 9.05
N HIS A 40 -13.72 -6.65 8.76
CA HIS A 40 -14.06 -6.21 7.41
C HIS A 40 -13.30 -4.95 6.99
N SER A 41 -12.58 -4.32 7.95
CA SER A 41 -11.86 -3.06 7.75
C SER A 41 -10.63 -2.98 8.64
N LEU A 42 -9.77 -2.01 8.38
CA LEU A 42 -8.62 -1.72 9.27
C LEU A 42 -9.10 -1.23 10.65
N GLU A 43 -10.23 -0.54 10.70
CA GLU A 43 -10.89 -0.12 11.94
C GLU A 43 -11.35 -1.31 12.79
N ASP A 44 -11.95 -2.33 12.16
CA ASP A 44 -12.33 -3.57 12.86
C ASP A 44 -11.10 -4.30 13.40
N PHE A 45 -10.03 -4.36 12.59
CA PHE A 45 -8.75 -4.95 12.99
C PHE A 45 -8.18 -4.25 14.24
N ALA A 46 -8.19 -2.92 14.24
CA ALA A 46 -7.73 -2.10 15.36
C ALA A 46 -8.59 -2.30 16.62
N LYS A 47 -9.91 -2.21 16.50
CA LYS A 47 -10.86 -2.40 17.61
C LYS A 47 -10.79 -3.78 18.23
N ALA A 48 -10.48 -4.80 17.45
CA ALA A 48 -10.27 -6.16 17.93
C ALA A 48 -8.92 -6.37 18.62
N GLY A 49 -8.07 -5.35 18.70
CA GLY A 49 -6.74 -5.41 19.34
C GLY A 49 -5.78 -6.36 18.62
N LYS A 50 -5.95 -6.54 17.33
CA LYS A 50 -5.15 -7.45 16.51
C LYS A 50 -3.74 -6.90 16.28
N LYS A 51 -2.77 -7.82 16.13
CA LYS A 51 -1.35 -7.51 15.97
C LYS A 51 -0.94 -7.49 14.51
N LEU A 52 -0.34 -6.38 14.07
CA LEU A 52 0.32 -6.31 12.76
C LEU A 52 1.72 -6.93 12.81
N VAL A 53 2.11 -7.57 11.70
CA VAL A 53 3.53 -7.83 11.42
C VAL A 53 4.30 -6.51 11.52
N PRO A 54 5.44 -6.48 12.23
CA PRO A 54 6.24 -5.26 12.42
C PRO A 54 6.63 -4.60 11.10
N ILE A 55 6.72 -3.28 11.10
CA ILE A 55 7.02 -2.48 9.91
C ILE A 55 8.29 -1.68 10.16
N ALA A 56 9.22 -1.70 9.21
CA ALA A 56 10.42 -0.88 9.27
C ALA A 56 10.06 0.62 9.22
N PRO A 57 10.59 1.46 10.13
CA PRO A 57 10.21 2.87 10.23
C PRO A 57 10.44 3.70 8.96
N GLN A 58 11.38 3.29 8.11
CA GLN A 58 11.67 3.94 6.83
C GLN A 58 10.67 3.59 5.73
N ASN A 59 9.81 2.59 5.93
CA ASN A 59 8.78 2.21 4.97
C ASN A 59 7.59 3.17 5.04
N ALA A 60 7.01 3.48 3.89
CA ALA A 60 5.84 4.35 3.82
C ALA A 60 4.61 3.75 4.55
N GLN A 61 4.51 2.44 4.63
CA GLN A 61 3.47 1.73 5.40
C GLN A 61 3.49 2.09 6.88
N TYR A 62 4.69 2.36 7.44
CA TYR A 62 4.82 2.83 8.83
C TYR A 62 4.07 4.15 9.04
N GLN A 63 4.24 5.10 8.11
CA GLN A 63 3.53 6.37 8.16
C GLN A 63 2.02 6.19 7.99
N VAL A 64 1.57 5.25 7.17
CA VAL A 64 0.13 4.96 6.99
C VAL A 64 -0.51 4.56 8.32
N ILE A 65 0.14 3.71 9.11
CA ILE A 65 -0.40 3.30 10.42
C ILE A 65 -0.30 4.43 11.44
N LYS A 66 0.77 5.24 11.41
CA LYS A 66 0.84 6.44 12.26
C LYS A 66 -0.33 7.40 12.00
N ASP A 67 -0.64 7.65 10.73
CA ASP A 67 -1.75 8.52 10.33
C ASP A 67 -3.10 7.90 10.73
N PHE A 68 -3.25 6.59 10.55
CA PHE A 68 -4.42 5.85 11.04
C PHE A 68 -4.60 6.03 12.55
N ASN A 69 -3.55 5.82 13.34
CA ASN A 69 -3.61 5.94 14.80
C ASN A 69 -3.93 7.37 15.26
N THR A 70 -3.44 8.37 14.54
CA THR A 70 -3.78 9.78 14.81
C THR A 70 -5.27 10.05 14.58
N ALA A 71 -5.86 9.43 13.56
CA ALA A 71 -7.28 9.54 13.25
C ALA A 71 -8.17 8.67 14.16
N HIS A 72 -7.61 7.63 14.79
CA HIS A 72 -8.33 6.67 15.64
C HIS A 72 -7.67 6.53 17.04
N PRO A 73 -7.64 7.60 17.85
CA PRO A 73 -6.92 7.60 19.12
C PRO A 73 -7.49 6.61 20.15
N ASP A 74 -8.77 6.25 20.02
CA ASP A 74 -9.45 5.32 20.96
C ASP A 74 -9.15 3.84 20.66
N SER A 75 -8.67 3.54 19.48
CA SER A 75 -8.33 2.18 19.04
C SER A 75 -7.08 2.18 18.15
N PRO A 76 -5.92 2.58 18.67
CA PRO A 76 -4.68 2.58 17.89
C PRO A 76 -4.20 1.16 17.63
N ILE A 77 -3.62 0.95 16.46
CA ILE A 77 -2.89 -0.29 16.14
C ILE A 77 -1.50 -0.18 16.78
N ASN A 78 -1.09 -1.21 17.51
CA ASN A 78 0.26 -1.28 18.02
C ASN A 78 1.26 -1.40 16.85
N LEU A 79 2.13 -0.43 16.74
CA LEU A 79 3.11 -0.31 15.66
C LEU A 79 4.49 -0.72 16.18
N GLU A 80 4.84 -1.99 16.01
CA GLU A 80 6.17 -2.47 16.32
C GLU A 80 7.11 -2.12 15.17
N ALA A 81 8.27 -1.55 15.51
CA ALA A 81 9.35 -1.35 14.57
C ALA A 81 10.16 -2.64 14.40
N SER A 82 10.48 -2.98 13.17
CA SER A 82 11.32 -4.14 12.87
C SER A 82 12.41 -3.75 11.88
N GLU A 83 13.47 -4.51 11.90
CA GLU A 83 14.42 -4.55 10.81
C GLU A 83 13.81 -5.28 9.60
N ASN A 84 14.51 -5.27 8.48
CA ASN A 84 14.03 -5.89 7.25
C ASN A 84 13.87 -7.41 7.43
N PHE A 85 12.74 -7.94 6.98
CA PHE A 85 12.46 -9.37 6.86
C PHE A 85 12.02 -9.68 5.42
N GLN A 86 12.00 -10.95 5.06
CA GLN A 86 11.50 -11.37 3.75
C GLN A 86 9.97 -11.26 3.73
N VAL A 87 9.39 -10.76 2.62
CA VAL A 87 7.93 -10.67 2.46
C VAL A 87 7.26 -12.05 2.67
N ALA A 88 7.92 -13.11 2.25
CA ALA A 88 7.46 -14.48 2.47
C ALA A 88 7.25 -14.80 3.96
N ASP A 89 8.15 -14.36 4.85
CA ASP A 89 8.02 -14.61 6.28
C ASP A 89 6.77 -14.01 6.89
N ALA A 90 6.35 -12.83 6.40
CA ALA A 90 5.15 -12.16 6.89
C ALA A 90 3.87 -13.00 6.68
N TYR A 91 3.72 -13.64 5.53
CA TYR A 91 2.58 -14.52 5.28
C TYR A 91 2.61 -15.78 6.14
N SER A 92 3.79 -16.39 6.33
CA SER A 92 3.96 -17.52 7.27
C SER A 92 3.55 -17.13 8.69
N TRP A 93 4.01 -15.99 9.17
CA TRP A 93 3.70 -15.52 10.53
C TRP A 93 2.21 -15.27 10.75
N VAL A 94 1.49 -14.79 9.73
CA VAL A 94 0.03 -14.64 9.81
C VAL A 94 -0.66 -15.99 9.81
N LEU A 95 -0.24 -16.92 8.94
CA LEU A 95 -0.80 -18.29 8.89
C LEU A 95 -0.58 -19.07 10.19
N GLU A 96 0.58 -18.89 10.83
CA GLU A 96 0.96 -19.55 12.08
C GLU A 96 0.34 -18.90 13.32
N GLY A 97 -0.31 -17.74 13.16
CA GLY A 97 -0.93 -16.99 14.27
C GLY A 97 0.07 -16.21 15.13
N ARG A 98 1.33 -16.06 14.69
CA ARG A 98 2.33 -15.23 15.37
C ARG A 98 1.94 -13.75 15.34
N TYR A 99 1.37 -13.31 14.22
CA TYR A 99 0.71 -12.02 14.04
C TYR A 99 -0.66 -12.24 13.41
N ASP A 100 -1.53 -11.25 13.51
CA ASP A 100 -2.90 -11.34 13.01
C ASP A 100 -3.09 -10.75 11.63
N GLY A 101 -2.20 -9.86 11.21
CA GLY A 101 -2.30 -9.21 9.91
C GLY A 101 -0.98 -8.70 9.38
N TYR A 102 -0.88 -8.64 8.05
CA TYR A 102 0.24 -8.08 7.31
C TYR A 102 -0.22 -6.95 6.41
N LEU A 103 0.28 -5.74 6.68
CA LEU A 103 -0.03 -4.54 5.88
C LEU A 103 0.86 -4.49 4.63
N SER A 104 0.26 -4.55 3.46
CA SER A 104 0.98 -4.51 2.18
C SER A 104 0.15 -3.87 1.07
N ILE A 105 0.79 -3.58 -0.06
CA ILE A 105 0.05 -3.23 -1.27
C ILE A 105 -0.65 -4.48 -1.83
N GLU A 106 -1.83 -4.28 -2.42
CA GLU A 106 -2.65 -5.38 -2.98
C GLU A 106 -1.91 -6.19 -4.05
N LEU A 107 -1.09 -5.53 -4.86
CA LEU A 107 -0.27 -6.21 -5.86
C LEU A 107 0.71 -7.21 -5.24
N ALA A 108 1.26 -6.90 -4.06
CA ALA A 108 2.12 -7.84 -3.33
C ALA A 108 1.32 -9.05 -2.86
N TYR A 109 0.11 -8.86 -2.33
CA TYR A 109 -0.79 -9.96 -1.98
C TYR A 109 -1.12 -10.81 -3.20
N LYS A 110 -1.51 -10.20 -4.31
CA LYS A 110 -1.82 -10.94 -5.55
C LYS A 110 -0.63 -11.79 -6.00
N LYS A 111 0.56 -11.23 -6.04
CA LYS A 111 1.79 -11.95 -6.45
C LYS A 111 2.20 -13.08 -5.51
N ASN A 112 1.94 -12.94 -4.23
CA ASN A 112 2.38 -13.92 -3.25
C ASN A 112 1.32 -14.97 -2.90
N VAL A 113 0.03 -14.67 -3.08
CA VAL A 113 -1.07 -15.53 -2.61
C VAL A 113 -1.99 -15.99 -3.73
N THR A 114 -2.45 -15.09 -4.61
CA THR A 114 -3.54 -15.42 -5.55
C THR A 114 -3.11 -15.71 -6.98
N ALA A 115 -1.92 -15.28 -7.39
CA ALA A 115 -1.40 -15.59 -8.73
C ALA A 115 -1.20 -17.11 -8.91
N PRO A 116 -1.31 -17.63 -10.14
CA PRO A 116 -1.17 -19.07 -10.42
C PRO A 116 0.18 -19.66 -9.99
N ASP A 117 1.24 -18.84 -10.03
CA ASP A 117 2.61 -19.17 -9.65
C ASP A 117 3.02 -18.61 -8.27
N ALA A 118 2.04 -18.10 -7.50
CA ALA A 118 2.31 -17.49 -6.20
C ALA A 118 2.88 -18.52 -5.20
N PRO A 119 3.90 -18.13 -4.38
CA PRO A 119 4.49 -19.04 -3.39
C PRO A 119 3.50 -19.53 -2.34
N TYR A 120 2.45 -18.76 -2.04
CA TYR A 120 1.40 -19.12 -1.08
C TYR A 120 0.05 -19.47 -1.74
N LYS A 121 0.02 -19.82 -3.03
CA LYS A 121 -1.22 -20.16 -3.75
C LYS A 121 -2.05 -21.28 -3.10
N ASP A 122 -1.39 -22.22 -2.44
CA ASP A 122 -2.06 -23.33 -1.75
C ASP A 122 -2.78 -22.88 -0.46
N TYR A 123 -2.46 -21.69 0.02
CA TYR A 123 -3.06 -21.05 1.20
C TYR A 123 -4.05 -19.93 0.86
N LYS A 124 -4.39 -19.74 -0.42
CA LYS A 124 -5.29 -18.65 -0.87
C LYS A 124 -6.66 -18.66 -0.19
N ASN A 125 -7.14 -19.83 0.24
CA ASN A 125 -8.40 -19.96 0.96
C ASN A 125 -8.26 -19.74 2.48
N LYS A 126 -7.02 -19.62 3.00
CA LYS A 126 -6.71 -19.38 4.41
C LYS A 126 -6.32 -17.94 4.68
N LEU A 127 -6.12 -17.15 3.64
CA LEU A 127 -5.74 -15.74 3.72
C LEU A 127 -6.76 -14.88 2.97
N THR A 128 -7.12 -13.75 3.56
CA THR A 128 -8.05 -12.76 3.00
C THR A 128 -7.39 -11.39 3.02
N TYR A 129 -7.51 -10.65 1.92
CA TYR A 129 -7.02 -9.28 1.83
C TYR A 129 -8.16 -8.29 2.02
N ILE A 130 -7.98 -7.37 2.96
CA ILE A 130 -8.94 -6.30 3.25
C ILE A 130 -8.32 -4.99 2.79
N ARG A 131 -8.94 -4.34 1.81
CA ARG A 131 -8.53 -3.02 1.33
C ARG A 131 -8.74 -1.98 2.42
N TYR A 132 -7.76 -1.09 2.60
CA TYR A 132 -7.88 0.07 3.46
C TYR A 132 -8.13 1.33 2.64
N LYS A 133 -7.17 1.71 1.78
CA LYS A 133 -7.31 2.87 0.89
C LYS A 133 -6.37 2.79 -0.31
N ALA A 134 -6.64 3.60 -1.32
CA ALA A 134 -5.69 3.88 -2.38
C ALA A 134 -4.80 5.07 -2.00
N LEU A 135 -3.53 5.00 -2.40
CA LEU A 135 -2.54 6.06 -2.20
C LEU A 135 -1.92 6.43 -3.55
N PRO A 136 -1.77 7.71 -3.85
CA PRO A 136 -1.12 8.13 -5.09
C PRO A 136 0.37 7.79 -5.05
N THR A 137 0.89 7.37 -6.19
CA THR A 137 2.31 7.09 -6.38
C THR A 137 2.92 8.06 -7.36
N TYR A 138 4.16 8.44 -7.13
CA TYR A 138 4.84 9.54 -7.81
C TYR A 138 6.18 9.12 -8.38
N VAL A 139 6.63 9.89 -9.34
CA VAL A 139 8.03 9.95 -9.77
C VAL A 139 8.81 10.81 -8.78
N LEU A 140 10.04 10.43 -8.45
CA LEU A 140 10.96 11.24 -7.66
C LEU A 140 11.91 12.00 -8.59
N VAL A 141 12.06 13.30 -8.37
CA VAL A 141 12.99 14.15 -9.09
C VAL A 141 13.98 14.78 -8.11
N ASN A 142 15.24 14.92 -8.52
CA ASN A 142 16.25 15.61 -7.72
C ASN A 142 15.81 17.05 -7.43
N LYS A 143 16.09 17.54 -6.23
CA LYS A 143 15.72 18.92 -5.82
C LYS A 143 16.27 20.02 -6.74
N ASN A 144 17.37 19.76 -7.41
CA ASN A 144 18.01 20.71 -8.31
C ASN A 144 17.41 20.71 -9.73
N ASP A 145 16.62 19.69 -10.07
CA ASP A 145 16.07 19.50 -11.44
C ASP A 145 14.61 19.98 -11.54
N LYS A 146 14.38 21.24 -11.18
CA LYS A 146 13.03 21.84 -11.18
C LYS A 146 12.38 21.83 -12.55
N GLU A 147 13.15 22.08 -13.61
CA GLU A 147 12.63 22.07 -14.97
C GLU A 147 12.21 20.66 -15.41
N LEU A 148 12.99 19.65 -15.08
CA LEU A 148 12.62 18.25 -15.33
C LEU A 148 11.32 17.88 -14.59
N ALA A 149 11.18 18.31 -13.33
CA ALA A 149 9.96 18.07 -12.56
C ALA A 149 8.74 18.73 -13.21
N ARG A 150 8.88 19.94 -13.75
CA ARG A 150 7.82 20.65 -14.48
C ARG A 150 7.43 19.93 -15.76
N GLN A 151 8.40 19.48 -16.55
CA GLN A 151 8.15 18.74 -17.80
C GLN A 151 7.47 17.40 -17.53
N ILE A 152 7.90 16.64 -16.53
CA ILE A 152 7.27 15.40 -16.11
C ILE A 152 5.82 15.66 -15.66
N ASN A 153 5.60 16.72 -14.88
CA ASN A 153 4.25 17.06 -14.40
C ASN A 153 3.31 17.37 -15.57
N GLN A 154 3.78 18.14 -16.56
CA GLN A 154 3.01 18.45 -17.77
C GLN A 154 2.68 17.16 -18.56
N ALA A 155 3.67 16.33 -18.84
CA ALA A 155 3.49 15.09 -19.59
C ALA A 155 2.51 14.12 -18.88
N LEU A 156 2.60 13.99 -17.56
CA LEU A 156 1.65 13.18 -16.78
C LEU A 156 0.23 13.74 -16.85
N GLY A 157 0.06 15.07 -16.83
CA GLY A 157 -1.23 15.72 -17.00
C GLY A 157 -1.86 15.44 -18.37
N GLU A 158 -1.07 15.45 -19.44
CA GLU A 158 -1.49 15.11 -20.79
C GLU A 158 -1.90 13.63 -20.90
N LEU A 159 -1.07 12.69 -20.42
CA LEU A 159 -1.37 11.26 -20.40
C LEU A 159 -2.66 10.93 -19.63
N LYS A 160 -2.94 11.64 -18.55
CA LYS A 160 -4.20 11.49 -17.79
C LYS A 160 -5.41 11.94 -18.62
N LYS A 161 -5.32 13.10 -19.28
CA LYS A 161 -6.40 13.62 -20.16
C LYS A 161 -6.68 12.70 -21.32
N GLU A 162 -5.66 12.05 -21.88
CA GLU A 162 -5.76 11.08 -22.97
C GLU A 162 -6.30 9.71 -22.50
N GLY A 163 -6.51 9.50 -21.20
CA GLY A 163 -6.93 8.22 -20.63
C GLY A 163 -5.86 7.13 -20.62
N LYS A 164 -4.61 7.48 -20.93
CA LYS A 164 -3.51 6.49 -21.04
C LYS A 164 -3.14 5.88 -19.70
N ILE A 165 -3.17 6.65 -18.63
CA ILE A 165 -2.91 6.13 -17.27
C ILE A 165 -4.01 5.13 -16.88
N ALA A 166 -5.29 5.44 -17.12
CA ALA A 166 -6.40 4.54 -16.84
C ALA A 166 -6.32 3.23 -17.63
N GLU A 167 -5.93 3.30 -18.91
CA GLU A 167 -5.70 2.13 -19.76
C GLU A 167 -4.62 1.22 -19.18
N LEU A 168 -3.48 1.78 -18.77
CA LEU A 168 -2.37 1.04 -18.19
C LEU A 168 -2.74 0.44 -16.82
N GLU A 169 -3.50 1.15 -15.99
CA GLU A 169 -4.00 0.60 -14.72
C GLU A 169 -4.87 -0.64 -14.97
N LYS A 170 -5.81 -0.59 -15.91
CA LYS A 170 -6.62 -1.75 -16.29
C LYS A 170 -5.77 -2.92 -16.79
N GLN A 171 -4.78 -2.63 -17.63
CA GLN A 171 -3.92 -3.65 -18.20
C GLN A 171 -3.07 -4.37 -17.15
N TYR A 172 -2.49 -3.64 -16.20
CA TYR A 172 -1.52 -4.18 -15.24
C TYR A 172 -2.10 -4.54 -13.88
N PHE A 173 -3.19 -3.89 -13.46
CA PHE A 173 -3.84 -4.14 -12.16
C PHE A 173 -5.19 -4.85 -12.30
N GLY A 174 -5.73 -4.93 -13.53
CA GLY A 174 -7.04 -5.51 -13.80
C GLY A 174 -8.21 -4.56 -13.56
N GLU A 175 -7.95 -3.35 -13.04
CA GLU A 175 -8.94 -2.30 -12.76
C GLU A 175 -8.28 -0.92 -12.76
N GLU A 176 -9.09 0.13 -12.88
CA GLU A 176 -8.64 1.50 -12.62
C GLU A 176 -8.47 1.71 -11.12
N ILE A 177 -7.30 2.14 -10.69
CA ILE A 177 -6.99 2.40 -9.27
C ILE A 177 -7.17 3.89 -8.94
N SER A 178 -6.85 4.79 -9.87
CA SER A 178 -6.92 6.23 -9.66
C SER A 178 -8.28 6.73 -9.14
N PRO A 179 -9.46 6.22 -9.59
CA PRO A 179 -10.75 6.62 -9.04
C PRO A 179 -10.92 6.31 -7.55
N LEU A 180 -10.19 5.32 -7.02
CA LEU A 180 -10.24 4.96 -5.59
C LEU A 180 -9.58 6.00 -4.68
N LEU A 181 -8.76 6.90 -5.24
CA LEU A 181 -8.13 8.00 -4.49
C LEU A 181 -9.15 9.00 -3.93
N ASP A 182 -10.30 9.16 -4.59
CA ASP A 182 -11.35 10.11 -4.24
C ASP A 182 -12.40 9.51 -3.30
N GLN A 183 -12.30 8.22 -2.98
CA GLN A 183 -13.18 7.55 -2.02
C GLN A 183 -12.68 7.83 -0.60
N LYS A 184 -13.54 8.44 0.25
CA LYS A 184 -13.31 8.70 1.67
C LYS A 184 -13.80 7.54 2.53
#